data_0c7caae2c68dba13df5801425a5059d8
#
_entry.id   0c7caae2c68dba13df5801425a5059d8
#
_cell.length_a   1.000
_cell.length_b   1.000
_cell.length_c   1.000
_cell.angle_alpha   90.00
_cell.angle_beta   90.00
_cell.angle_gamma   90.00
#
_symmetry.space_group_name_H-M   'P 1'
#
loop_
_entity.id
_entity.type
_entity.pdbx_description
1 polymer ?
#
loop_
_entity_poly.entity_id
_entity_poly.type
_entity_poly.pdbx_seq_one_letter_code
_entity_poly.pdbx_strand_id
1 'polypeptide(L)'
;FIILMSYDKITIIINTFKSEDKIHQCLDSIASKVKVIVIENSDNFNLQKELEKKYNNIECFLTGKNLGYAKGNNLGISKVKSEYALVLNPDAILASDALDKLLITANKLSDFAIIGPAKQDEFSKFDLNESKDQVFQVDSLKGFAMLLNLNQFKDIGFFDENFFIYLEEIDLCKRLKKNDKKIYLDKNVLIHHLGGSSHNEIINYEMELSRNWHWMWSTFYFNKKHYGYFNALFSVS
;
A
#
# COMPACT_ATOMS: atom_id res chain seq x y z
N PHE A 1 -23.36 -1.46 22.35
CA PHE A 1 -23.53 -0.66 21.11
C PHE A 1 -22.78 -1.35 20.00
N ILE A 2 -23.48 -2.00 19.07
CA ILE A 2 -22.90 -2.47 17.80
C ILE A 2 -22.68 -1.21 16.97
N ILE A 3 -21.43 -0.75 16.88
CA ILE A 3 -21.08 0.28 15.91
C ILE A 3 -21.25 -0.39 14.55
N LEU A 4 -22.31 -0.05 13.83
CA LEU A 4 -22.47 -0.44 12.43
C LEU A 4 -21.31 0.19 11.66
N MET A 5 -20.34 -0.63 11.29
CA MET A 5 -19.19 -0.19 10.49
C MET A 5 -19.68 0.19 9.10
N SER A 6 -19.54 1.46 8.74
CA SER A 6 -19.86 1.92 7.40
C SER A 6 -18.66 1.72 6.49
N TYR A 7 -18.71 0.68 5.66
CA TYR A 7 -17.69 0.43 4.64
C TYR A 7 -17.72 1.45 3.49
N ASP A 8 -18.73 2.31 3.44
CA ASP A 8 -18.79 3.42 2.46
C ASP A 8 -17.67 4.45 2.67
N LYS A 9 -17.08 4.46 3.88
CA LYS A 9 -15.95 5.33 4.21
C LYS A 9 -14.61 4.89 3.63
N ILE A 10 -14.51 3.66 3.11
CA ILE A 10 -13.25 3.08 2.65
C ILE A 10 -13.37 2.55 1.22
N THR A 11 -12.36 2.82 0.41
CA THR A 11 -12.16 2.18 -0.90
C THR A 11 -10.79 1.52 -0.90
N ILE A 12 -10.70 0.27 -1.33
CA ILE A 12 -9.42 -0.44 -1.45
C ILE A 12 -8.85 -0.20 -2.85
N ILE A 13 -7.56 0.07 -2.92
CA ILE A 13 -6.80 0.24 -4.16
C ILE A 13 -5.81 -0.90 -4.27
N ILE A 14 -5.85 -1.63 -5.35
CA ILE A 14 -4.91 -2.70 -5.66
C ILE A 14 -4.22 -2.36 -6.98
N ASN A 15 -2.92 -2.07 -6.91
CA ASN A 15 -2.09 -1.86 -8.09
C ASN A 15 -1.40 -3.18 -8.45
N THR A 16 -1.74 -3.77 -9.59
CA THR A 16 -1.28 -5.10 -10.01
C THR A 16 -0.45 -5.04 -11.28
N PHE A 17 0.60 -5.84 -11.35
CA PHE A 17 1.44 -6.02 -12.53
C PHE A 17 1.85 -7.49 -12.64
N LYS A 18 1.32 -8.21 -13.63
CA LYS A 18 1.59 -9.64 -13.86
C LYS A 18 1.41 -10.49 -12.59
N SER A 19 0.31 -10.29 -11.87
CA SER A 19 0.02 -10.95 -10.60
C SER A 19 -1.31 -11.70 -10.62
N GLU A 20 -1.69 -12.25 -11.79
CA GLU A 20 -2.94 -12.94 -12.03
C GLU A 20 -3.17 -14.08 -11.02
N ASP A 21 -2.11 -14.84 -10.72
CA ASP A 21 -2.17 -15.99 -9.81
C ASP A 21 -2.46 -15.60 -8.34
N LYS A 22 -2.17 -14.35 -7.96
CA LYS A 22 -2.25 -13.89 -6.56
C LYS A 22 -3.45 -13.00 -6.27
N ILE A 23 -3.84 -12.19 -7.25
CA ILE A 23 -4.87 -11.17 -7.05
C ILE A 23 -6.21 -11.76 -6.60
N HIS A 24 -6.55 -12.97 -7.04
CA HIS A 24 -7.79 -13.63 -6.66
C HIS A 24 -7.85 -13.94 -5.16
N GLN A 25 -6.75 -14.43 -4.56
CA GLN A 25 -6.70 -14.70 -3.11
C GLN A 25 -6.83 -13.41 -2.30
N CYS A 26 -6.21 -12.32 -2.77
CA CYS A 26 -6.36 -11.01 -2.17
C CYS A 26 -7.83 -10.56 -2.23
N LEU A 27 -8.45 -10.59 -3.40
CA LEU A 27 -9.83 -10.15 -3.62
C LEU A 27 -10.85 -11.01 -2.86
N ASP A 28 -10.66 -12.33 -2.81
CA ASP A 28 -11.51 -13.26 -2.08
C ASP A 28 -11.47 -13.02 -0.54
N SER A 29 -10.41 -12.36 -0.03
CA SER A 29 -10.29 -11.96 1.38
C SER A 29 -11.02 -10.65 1.71
N ILE A 30 -11.50 -9.91 0.69
CA ILE A 30 -12.16 -8.63 0.85
C ILE A 30 -13.68 -8.83 0.88
N ALA A 31 -14.35 -8.26 1.88
CA ALA A 31 -15.80 -8.31 1.97
C ALA A 31 -16.47 -7.67 0.74
N SER A 32 -17.44 -8.35 0.10
CA SER A 32 -18.09 -7.93 -1.15
C SER A 32 -18.79 -6.57 -1.11
N LYS A 33 -19.06 -6.05 0.08
CA LYS A 33 -19.67 -4.71 0.30
C LYS A 33 -18.65 -3.56 0.26
N VAL A 34 -17.34 -3.87 0.19
CA VAL A 34 -16.27 -2.86 0.14
C VAL A 34 -15.92 -2.59 -1.32
N LYS A 35 -15.91 -1.32 -1.71
CA LYS A 35 -15.50 -0.92 -3.08
C LYS A 35 -14.01 -1.17 -3.28
N VAL A 36 -13.65 -1.78 -4.41
CA VAL A 36 -12.27 -2.04 -4.81
C VAL A 36 -11.99 -1.40 -6.17
N ILE A 37 -10.89 -0.68 -6.25
CA ILE A 37 -10.33 -0.14 -7.50
C ILE A 37 -9.07 -0.92 -7.80
N VAL A 38 -9.05 -1.61 -8.94
CA VAL A 38 -7.87 -2.32 -9.43
C VAL A 38 -7.22 -1.49 -10.53
N ILE A 39 -5.94 -1.20 -10.39
CA ILE A 39 -5.11 -0.59 -11.43
C ILE A 39 -4.26 -1.69 -12.05
N GLU A 40 -4.62 -2.08 -13.26
CA GLU A 40 -3.97 -3.16 -13.99
C GLU A 40 -2.85 -2.59 -14.87
N ASN A 41 -1.61 -2.78 -14.43
CA ASN A 41 -0.40 -2.17 -15.01
C ASN A 41 0.27 -3.02 -16.11
N SER A 42 -0.25 -4.22 -16.41
CA SER A 42 0.27 -5.07 -17.50
C SER A 42 -0.53 -4.98 -18.79
N ASP A 43 -1.58 -4.16 -18.81
CA ASP A 43 -2.52 -3.99 -19.92
C ASP A 43 -3.26 -5.29 -20.28
N ASN A 44 -3.56 -6.12 -19.26
CA ASN A 44 -4.22 -7.39 -19.40
C ASN A 44 -5.75 -7.24 -19.42
N PHE A 45 -6.30 -7.06 -20.63
CA PHE A 45 -7.73 -6.90 -20.85
C PHE A 45 -8.56 -8.15 -20.44
N ASN A 46 -7.97 -9.34 -20.54
CA ASN A 46 -8.65 -10.56 -20.14
C ASN A 46 -8.83 -10.60 -18.61
N LEU A 47 -7.80 -10.23 -17.87
CA LEU A 47 -7.88 -10.12 -16.42
C LEU A 47 -8.91 -9.06 -15.99
N GLN A 48 -8.94 -7.89 -16.62
CA GLN A 48 -9.96 -6.87 -16.35
C GLN A 48 -11.37 -7.45 -16.47
N LYS A 49 -11.69 -8.09 -17.61
CA LYS A 49 -13.01 -8.69 -17.85
C LYS A 49 -13.35 -9.80 -16.85
N GLU A 50 -12.37 -10.61 -16.48
CA GLU A 50 -12.55 -11.68 -15.51
C GLU A 50 -12.89 -11.13 -14.14
N LEU A 51 -12.12 -10.13 -13.66
CA LEU A 51 -12.33 -9.52 -12.36
C LEU A 51 -13.70 -8.84 -12.25
N GLU A 52 -14.07 -8.01 -13.23
CA GLU A 52 -15.35 -7.29 -13.23
C GLU A 52 -16.55 -8.22 -13.40
N LYS A 53 -16.38 -9.39 -14.05
CA LYS A 53 -17.40 -10.42 -14.14
C LYS A 53 -17.58 -11.20 -12.83
N LYS A 54 -16.45 -11.52 -12.15
CA LYS A 54 -16.44 -12.35 -10.93
C LYS A 54 -16.87 -11.58 -9.70
N TYR A 55 -16.49 -10.28 -9.60
CA TYR A 55 -16.65 -9.48 -8.39
C TYR A 55 -17.49 -8.21 -8.67
N ASN A 56 -18.66 -8.10 -8.05
CA ASN A 56 -19.59 -6.99 -8.27
C ASN A 56 -19.14 -5.64 -7.66
N ASN A 57 -18.14 -5.66 -6.79
CA ASN A 57 -17.62 -4.51 -6.06
C ASN A 57 -16.30 -3.97 -6.64
N ILE A 58 -15.85 -4.49 -7.78
CA ILE A 58 -14.57 -4.13 -8.41
C ILE A 58 -14.81 -3.23 -9.62
N GLU A 59 -13.95 -2.24 -9.76
CA GLU A 59 -13.77 -1.41 -10.95
C GLU A 59 -12.30 -1.49 -11.36
N CYS A 60 -11.99 -2.02 -12.56
CA CYS A 60 -10.64 -2.28 -13.01
C CYS A 60 -10.24 -1.32 -14.14
N PHE A 61 -9.12 -0.64 -13.99
CA PHE A 61 -8.58 0.34 -14.95
C PHE A 61 -7.29 -0.18 -15.56
N LEU A 62 -7.26 -0.30 -16.88
CA LEU A 62 -6.04 -0.58 -17.65
C LEU A 62 -5.22 0.70 -17.80
N THR A 63 -3.90 0.58 -17.68
CA THR A 63 -2.98 1.72 -17.78
C THR A 63 -2.31 1.85 -19.13
N GLY A 64 -2.42 0.85 -20.01
CA GLY A 64 -1.76 0.79 -21.32
C GLY A 64 -0.24 0.59 -21.25
N LYS A 65 0.34 0.61 -20.04
CA LYS A 65 1.78 0.39 -19.79
C LYS A 65 2.04 0.28 -18.30
N ASN A 66 3.20 -0.27 -17.92
CA ASN A 66 3.60 -0.31 -16.51
C ASN A 66 3.96 1.09 -15.99
N LEU A 67 3.12 1.64 -15.12
CA LEU A 67 3.32 2.93 -14.45
C LEU A 67 4.21 2.83 -13.20
N GLY A 68 4.51 1.62 -12.74
CA GLY A 68 5.15 1.38 -11.45
C GLY A 68 4.20 1.47 -10.27
N TYR A 69 4.77 1.38 -9.06
CA TYR A 69 3.99 1.36 -7.83
C TYR A 69 3.41 2.75 -7.47
N ALA A 70 4.25 3.78 -7.43
CA ALA A 70 3.84 5.11 -7.00
C ALA A 70 2.73 5.69 -7.90
N LYS A 71 2.98 5.72 -9.20
CA LYS A 71 2.05 6.32 -10.16
C LYS A 71 0.78 5.50 -10.33
N GLY A 72 0.87 4.16 -10.28
CA GLY A 72 -0.30 3.28 -10.33
C GLY A 72 -1.20 3.49 -9.13
N ASN A 73 -0.65 3.56 -7.92
CA ASN A 73 -1.42 3.85 -6.71
C ASN A 73 -2.01 5.26 -6.71
N ASN A 74 -1.28 6.28 -7.17
CA ASN A 74 -1.80 7.65 -7.32
C ASN A 74 -3.01 7.69 -8.28
N LEU A 75 -2.94 6.97 -9.40
CA LEU A 75 -4.07 6.82 -10.31
C LEU A 75 -5.27 6.18 -9.61
N GLY A 76 -5.07 5.12 -8.83
CA GLY A 76 -6.11 4.51 -8.01
C GLY A 76 -6.71 5.49 -7.00
N ILE A 77 -5.86 6.20 -6.25
CA ILE A 77 -6.28 7.22 -5.26
C ILE A 77 -7.14 8.31 -5.92
N SER A 78 -6.81 8.74 -7.14
CA SER A 78 -7.56 9.77 -7.87
C SER A 78 -9.01 9.37 -8.21
N LYS A 79 -9.33 8.08 -8.17
CA LYS A 79 -10.67 7.52 -8.41
C LYS A 79 -11.48 7.33 -7.12
N VAL A 80 -10.85 7.46 -5.95
CA VAL A 80 -11.50 7.26 -4.65
C VAL A 80 -12.45 8.43 -4.34
N LYS A 81 -13.66 8.09 -3.87
CA LYS A 81 -14.67 9.05 -3.43
C LYS A 81 -14.94 8.98 -1.92
N SER A 82 -14.47 7.93 -1.27
CA SER A 82 -14.60 7.71 0.17
C SER A 82 -13.61 8.56 0.97
N GLU A 83 -13.80 8.64 2.28
CA GLU A 83 -12.93 9.38 3.20
C GLU A 83 -11.54 8.77 3.30
N TYR A 84 -11.48 7.43 3.25
CA TYR A 84 -10.25 6.64 3.38
C TYR A 84 -9.98 5.85 2.11
N ALA A 85 -8.69 5.67 1.80
CA ALA A 85 -8.19 4.76 0.79
C ALA A 85 -7.25 3.73 1.44
N LEU A 86 -7.53 2.44 1.28
CA LEU A 86 -6.59 1.39 1.65
C LEU A 86 -5.77 0.97 0.42
N VAL A 87 -4.52 1.40 0.36
CA VAL A 87 -3.56 0.87 -0.62
C VAL A 87 -3.17 -0.52 -0.15
N LEU A 88 -3.36 -1.52 -1.00
CA LEU A 88 -3.15 -2.93 -0.68
C LEU A 88 -2.41 -3.63 -1.81
N ASN A 89 -1.36 -4.39 -1.49
CA ASN A 89 -0.67 -5.19 -2.48
C ASN A 89 -1.53 -6.36 -2.99
N PRO A 90 -1.38 -6.79 -4.27
CA PRO A 90 -2.16 -7.89 -4.84
C PRO A 90 -1.86 -9.27 -4.23
N ASP A 91 -0.80 -9.40 -3.43
CA ASP A 91 -0.39 -10.60 -2.69
C ASP A 91 -0.62 -10.50 -1.18
N ALA A 92 -1.45 -9.54 -0.75
CA ALA A 92 -1.85 -9.37 0.63
C ALA A 92 -3.23 -10.00 0.87
N ILE A 93 -3.39 -10.74 1.96
CA ILE A 93 -4.62 -11.42 2.36
C ILE A 93 -5.08 -10.85 3.69
N LEU A 94 -6.28 -10.30 3.73
CA LEU A 94 -6.88 -9.73 4.93
C LEU A 94 -7.44 -10.84 5.84
N ALA A 95 -7.17 -10.76 7.15
CA ALA A 95 -7.98 -11.49 8.11
C ALA A 95 -9.42 -10.98 8.08
N SER A 96 -10.38 -11.83 8.43
CA SER A 96 -11.82 -11.53 8.33
C SER A 96 -12.28 -10.27 9.08
N ASP A 97 -11.54 -9.86 10.12
CA ASP A 97 -11.82 -8.70 10.96
C ASP A 97 -10.85 -7.50 10.71
N ALA A 98 -9.93 -7.64 9.74
CA ALA A 98 -8.88 -6.64 9.51
C ALA A 98 -9.44 -5.27 9.13
N LEU A 99 -10.44 -5.22 8.25
CA LEU A 99 -11.08 -3.96 7.84
C LEU A 99 -11.86 -3.32 8.99
N ASP A 100 -12.56 -4.11 9.80
CA ASP A 100 -13.29 -3.61 10.96
C ASP A 100 -12.32 -2.99 11.97
N LYS A 101 -11.20 -3.64 12.24
CA LYS A 101 -10.16 -3.13 13.13
C LYS A 101 -9.54 -1.84 12.61
N LEU A 102 -9.22 -1.76 11.31
CA LEU A 102 -8.73 -0.53 10.69
C LEU A 102 -9.72 0.63 10.87
N LEU A 103 -11.01 0.39 10.61
CA LEU A 103 -12.05 1.41 10.77
C LEU A 103 -12.28 1.80 12.23
N ILE A 104 -12.20 0.85 13.18
CA ILE A 104 -12.26 1.14 14.62
C ILE A 104 -11.13 2.09 15.00
N THR A 105 -9.91 1.78 14.57
CA THR A 105 -8.74 2.61 14.87
C THR A 105 -8.82 3.96 14.19
N ALA A 106 -9.26 4.02 12.92
CA ALA A 106 -9.49 5.27 12.21
C ALA A 106 -10.52 6.18 12.89
N ASN A 107 -11.61 5.60 13.43
CA ASN A 107 -12.61 6.37 14.18
C ASN A 107 -12.09 6.88 15.54
N LYS A 108 -11.13 6.18 16.16
CA LYS A 108 -10.51 6.61 17.43
C LYS A 108 -9.46 7.68 17.23
N LEU A 109 -8.75 7.64 16.10
CA LEU A 109 -7.62 8.51 15.77
C LEU A 109 -8.05 9.52 14.69
N SER A 110 -8.77 10.55 15.06
CA SER A 110 -9.35 11.51 14.10
C SER A 110 -8.32 12.28 13.25
N ASP A 111 -7.06 12.35 13.69
CA ASP A 111 -5.99 13.15 13.07
C ASP A 111 -4.87 12.33 12.41
N PHE A 112 -5.07 11.02 12.21
CA PHE A 112 -4.08 10.19 11.52
C PHE A 112 -3.97 10.51 10.02
N ALA A 113 -2.78 10.40 9.48
CA ALA A 113 -2.56 10.41 8.03
C ALA A 113 -2.53 9.00 7.45
N ILE A 114 -1.80 8.09 8.10
CA ILE A 114 -1.72 6.68 7.69
C ILE A 114 -1.87 5.77 8.91
N ILE A 115 -2.62 4.67 8.73
CA ILE A 115 -2.61 3.51 9.64
C ILE A 115 -2.19 2.29 8.82
N GLY A 116 -1.22 1.53 9.32
CA GLY A 116 -0.81 0.26 8.73
C GLY A 116 -0.82 -0.89 9.71
N PRO A 117 -0.90 -2.15 9.22
CA PRO A 117 -0.78 -3.33 10.06
C PRO A 117 0.66 -3.54 10.51
N ALA A 118 0.86 -4.25 11.60
CA ALA A 118 2.16 -4.80 11.94
C ALA A 118 2.45 -6.02 11.07
N LYS A 119 3.69 -6.15 10.61
CA LYS A 119 4.13 -7.37 9.93
C LYS A 119 4.40 -8.47 10.98
N GLN A 120 3.98 -9.68 10.70
CA GLN A 120 4.08 -10.79 11.64
C GLN A 120 5.52 -11.04 12.14
N ASP A 121 6.52 -10.81 11.29
CA ASP A 121 7.95 -10.95 11.60
C ASP A 121 8.51 -9.75 12.40
N GLU A 122 7.80 -8.64 12.48
CA GLU A 122 8.21 -7.43 13.21
C GLU A 122 7.74 -7.46 14.68
N PHE A 123 6.87 -8.40 15.04
CA PHE A 123 6.44 -8.59 16.44
C PHE A 123 7.60 -8.85 17.40
N SER A 124 8.71 -9.42 16.93
CA SER A 124 9.89 -9.68 17.76
C SER A 124 10.87 -8.50 17.89
N LYS A 125 10.75 -7.48 17.04
CA LYS A 125 11.70 -6.33 17.00
C LYS A 125 11.28 -5.17 17.90
N PHE A 126 10.01 -5.07 18.17
CA PHE A 126 9.51 -4.15 19.17
C PHE A 126 9.35 -4.96 20.46
N ASP A 127 9.75 -4.42 21.60
CA ASP A 127 9.56 -5.02 22.93
C ASP A 127 8.06 -5.02 23.27
N LEU A 128 7.33 -5.91 22.55
CA LEU A 128 5.88 -5.88 22.39
C LEU A 128 5.16 -6.60 23.54
N ASN A 129 5.92 -7.20 24.45
CA ASN A 129 5.40 -8.01 25.52
C ASN A 129 4.96 -7.17 26.73
N GLU A 130 5.34 -5.89 26.83
CA GLU A 130 5.05 -5.05 28.00
C GLU A 130 4.03 -3.92 27.76
N SER A 131 3.77 -3.53 26.51
CA SER A 131 2.84 -2.44 26.22
C SER A 131 1.39 -2.95 26.11
N LYS A 132 0.49 -2.39 26.96
CA LYS A 132 -0.97 -2.58 26.84
C LYS A 132 -1.53 -1.93 25.56
N ASP A 133 -0.80 -0.99 24.97
CA ASP A 133 -1.22 -0.29 23.77
C ASP A 133 -0.96 -1.17 22.54
N GLN A 134 -1.96 -1.27 21.70
CA GLN A 134 -1.91 -2.03 20.44
C GLN A 134 -1.73 -1.14 19.21
N VAL A 135 -1.81 0.17 19.38
CA VAL A 135 -1.67 1.18 18.33
C VAL A 135 -0.55 2.13 18.71
N PHE A 136 0.45 2.27 17.84
CA PHE A 136 1.66 3.03 18.10
C PHE A 136 1.88 4.09 17.03
N GLN A 137 2.27 5.28 17.42
CA GLN A 137 2.79 6.26 16.47
C GLN A 137 4.20 5.84 16.03
N VAL A 138 4.42 5.83 14.72
CA VAL A 138 5.67 5.38 14.10
C VAL A 138 6.18 6.39 13.07
N ASP A 139 7.44 6.29 12.69
CA ASP A 139 8.06 7.16 11.69
C ASP A 139 7.81 6.70 10.25
N SER A 140 7.58 5.41 10.05
CA SER A 140 7.33 4.81 8.73
C SER A 140 6.58 3.49 8.84
N LEU A 141 5.97 3.09 7.73
CA LEU A 141 5.26 1.83 7.56
C LEU A 141 5.75 1.13 6.28
N LYS A 142 5.42 -0.16 6.16
CA LYS A 142 5.64 -0.91 4.93
C LYS A 142 4.51 -0.65 3.93
N GLY A 143 4.86 -0.54 2.65
CA GLY A 143 3.93 -0.19 1.57
C GLY A 143 2.88 -1.24 1.21
N PHE A 144 2.94 -2.47 1.75
CA PHE A 144 2.03 -3.54 1.32
C PHE A 144 0.56 -3.35 1.75
N ALA A 145 0.31 -2.56 2.81
CA ALA A 145 -1.02 -2.21 3.28
C ALA A 145 -0.99 -0.89 4.05
N MET A 146 -1.64 0.16 3.54
CA MET A 146 -1.68 1.50 4.14
C MET A 146 -3.07 2.09 4.03
N LEU A 147 -3.76 2.32 5.16
CA LEU A 147 -5.00 3.08 5.20
C LEU A 147 -4.67 4.58 5.25
N LEU A 148 -5.01 5.30 4.20
CA LEU A 148 -4.78 6.73 4.05
C LEU A 148 -6.03 7.51 4.42
N ASN A 149 -5.92 8.49 5.31
CA ASN A 149 -6.94 9.52 5.51
C ASN A 149 -6.73 10.64 4.48
N LEU A 150 -7.49 10.61 3.40
CA LEU A 150 -7.26 11.45 2.22
C LEU A 150 -7.26 12.96 2.52
N ASN A 151 -7.97 13.38 3.58
CA ASN A 151 -8.02 14.78 4.00
C ASN A 151 -6.68 15.32 4.50
N GLN A 152 -5.77 14.45 4.93
CA GLN A 152 -4.47 14.82 5.48
C GLN A 152 -3.41 15.11 4.40
N PHE A 153 -3.72 14.86 3.11
CA PHE A 153 -2.74 14.91 2.01
C PHE A 153 -2.84 16.15 1.12
N LYS A 154 -3.80 17.06 1.38
CA LYS A 154 -4.11 18.19 0.48
C LYS A 154 -2.88 19.01 0.06
N ASP A 155 -1.97 19.30 1.01
CA ASP A 155 -0.79 20.15 0.77
C ASP A 155 0.50 19.34 0.59
N ILE A 156 0.45 18.02 0.82
CA ILE A 156 1.64 17.14 0.83
C ILE A 156 1.70 16.30 -0.44
N GLY A 157 0.54 15.97 -1.01
CA GLY A 157 0.39 15.01 -2.11
C GLY A 157 0.61 13.57 -1.64
N PHE A 158 0.33 12.64 -2.52
CA PHE A 158 0.48 11.20 -2.26
C PHE A 158 1.90 10.71 -2.59
N PHE A 159 2.05 9.62 -3.32
CA PHE A 159 3.36 9.07 -3.68
C PHE A 159 4.08 9.98 -4.68
N ASP A 160 5.41 10.13 -4.52
CA ASP A 160 6.24 10.83 -5.52
C ASP A 160 6.46 9.91 -6.73
N GLU A 161 5.94 10.30 -7.88
CA GLU A 161 5.94 9.50 -9.12
C GLU A 161 7.33 9.35 -9.77
N ASN A 162 8.36 10.00 -9.25
CA ASN A 162 9.75 9.76 -9.64
C ASN A 162 10.29 8.43 -9.08
N PHE A 163 9.62 7.86 -8.07
CA PHE A 163 9.84 6.49 -7.65
C PHE A 163 8.97 5.57 -8.52
N PHE A 164 9.61 4.74 -9.31
CA PHE A 164 8.88 3.69 -10.04
C PHE A 164 8.43 2.58 -9.08
N ILE A 165 9.34 2.11 -8.25
CA ILE A 165 9.14 1.14 -7.17
C ILE A 165 10.27 1.30 -6.14
N TYR A 166 10.00 0.97 -4.88
CA TYR A 166 10.87 1.07 -3.69
C TYR A 166 11.07 2.49 -3.17
N LEU A 167 11.00 2.61 -1.86
CA LEU A 167 11.19 3.82 -1.06
C LEU A 167 10.12 4.91 -1.26
N GLU A 168 9.14 4.73 -2.12
CA GLU A 168 8.03 5.67 -2.28
C GLU A 168 7.19 5.81 -1.01
N GLU A 169 6.98 4.70 -0.28
CA GLU A 169 6.27 4.71 1.00
C GLU A 169 7.10 5.38 2.10
N ILE A 170 8.42 5.18 2.09
CA ILE A 170 9.34 5.80 3.05
C ILE A 170 9.44 7.31 2.79
N ASP A 171 9.51 7.72 1.51
CA ASP A 171 9.44 9.13 1.12
C ASP A 171 8.15 9.78 1.59
N LEU A 172 7.02 9.12 1.36
CA LEU A 172 5.70 9.59 1.79
C LEU A 172 5.65 9.78 3.30
N CYS A 173 6.04 8.78 4.07
CA CYS A 173 6.09 8.85 5.54
C CYS A 173 6.99 10.00 6.01
N LYS A 174 8.14 10.19 5.38
CA LYS A 174 9.07 11.27 5.73
C LYS A 174 8.51 12.65 5.42
N ARG A 175 7.78 12.83 4.31
CA ARG A 175 7.09 14.08 3.97
C ARG A 175 5.95 14.37 4.96
N LEU A 176 5.17 13.35 5.32
CA LEU A 176 4.13 13.46 6.33
C LEU A 176 4.69 13.90 7.67
N LYS A 177 5.75 13.24 8.16
CA LYS A 177 6.42 13.61 9.42
C LYS A 177 6.95 15.05 9.42
N LYS A 178 7.52 15.53 8.30
CA LYS A 178 7.97 16.92 8.16
C LYS A 178 6.84 17.95 8.24
N ASN A 179 5.60 17.51 8.02
CA ASN A 179 4.39 18.33 8.08
C ASN A 179 3.52 17.99 9.31
N ASP A 180 4.14 17.45 10.38
CA ASP A 180 3.52 17.11 11.65
C ASP A 180 2.29 16.18 11.53
N LYS A 181 2.24 15.40 10.44
CA LYS A 181 1.19 14.38 10.23
C LYS A 181 1.54 13.08 10.93
N LYS A 182 0.53 12.45 11.52
CA LYS A 182 0.71 11.27 12.37
C LYS A 182 0.53 9.97 11.57
N ILE A 183 1.42 9.03 11.79
CA ILE A 183 1.44 7.71 11.18
C ILE A 183 1.35 6.70 12.32
N TYR A 184 0.45 5.74 12.18
CA TYR A 184 0.22 4.73 13.22
C TYR A 184 0.37 3.31 12.69
N LEU A 185 0.93 2.46 13.53
CA LEU A 185 0.97 1.02 13.34
C LEU A 185 -0.04 0.39 14.29
N ASP A 186 -0.96 -0.43 13.76
CA ASP A 186 -1.97 -1.14 14.54
C ASP A 186 -1.68 -2.65 14.53
N LYS A 187 -1.30 -3.18 15.68
CA LYS A 187 -1.02 -4.62 15.88
C LYS A 187 -2.24 -5.50 15.84
N ASN A 188 -3.43 -4.94 16.10
CA ASN A 188 -4.65 -5.72 16.05
C ASN A 188 -5.03 -6.08 14.61
N VAL A 189 -4.54 -5.32 13.62
CA VAL A 189 -4.82 -5.55 12.21
C VAL A 189 -3.89 -6.62 11.67
N LEU A 190 -4.47 -7.76 11.28
CA LEU A 190 -3.72 -8.86 10.68
C LEU A 190 -3.93 -8.89 9.17
N ILE A 191 -2.86 -8.71 8.43
CA ILE A 191 -2.82 -8.84 6.97
C ILE A 191 -1.60 -9.70 6.63
N HIS A 192 -1.85 -10.85 6.02
CA HIS A 192 -0.80 -11.76 5.59
C HIS A 192 -0.25 -11.28 4.25
N HIS A 193 1.05 -11.00 4.19
CA HIS A 193 1.74 -10.62 2.96
C HIS A 193 2.58 -11.80 2.50
N LEU A 194 2.16 -12.44 1.41
CA LEU A 194 2.81 -13.67 0.91
C LEU A 194 4.24 -13.42 0.45
N GLY A 195 4.54 -12.20 0.05
CA GLY A 195 5.87 -11.72 -0.31
C GLY A 195 6.59 -12.56 -1.38
N GLY A 196 7.18 -11.94 -2.38
CA GLY A 196 8.26 -12.48 -3.10
C GLY A 196 8.07 -13.34 -4.27
N SER A 197 8.63 -14.15 -4.76
CA SER A 197 9.03 -14.91 -5.92
C SER A 197 7.92 -15.79 -6.45
N SER A 198 7.25 -15.35 -7.49
CA SER A 198 6.33 -16.22 -8.22
C SER A 198 6.27 -15.86 -9.70
N HIS A 199 7.38 -16.11 -10.36
CA HIS A 199 7.44 -16.07 -11.81
C HIS A 199 8.33 -17.21 -12.30
N ASN A 200 8.11 -17.71 -13.53
CA ASN A 200 8.97 -18.67 -14.22
C ASN A 200 10.42 -18.20 -14.22
N GLU A 201 11.39 -19.11 -14.12
CA GLU A 201 12.83 -18.81 -13.95
C GLU A 201 13.40 -17.79 -14.96
N ILE A 202 12.93 -17.82 -16.22
CA ILE A 202 13.39 -16.90 -17.28
C ILE A 202 12.86 -15.48 -17.05
N ILE A 203 11.61 -15.34 -16.63
CA ILE A 203 10.98 -14.06 -16.29
C ILE A 203 11.60 -13.50 -15.00
N ASN A 204 12.03 -14.36 -14.07
CA ASN A 204 12.67 -13.97 -12.83
C ASN A 204 13.97 -13.18 -13.06
N TYR A 205 14.82 -13.57 -14.00
CA TYR A 205 16.10 -12.88 -14.21
C TYR A 205 15.93 -11.44 -14.73
N GLU A 206 15.10 -11.24 -15.73
CA GLU A 206 14.81 -9.88 -16.24
C GLU A 206 14.11 -9.01 -15.19
N MET A 207 13.21 -9.59 -14.40
CA MET A 207 12.55 -8.89 -13.31
C MET A 207 13.52 -8.55 -12.18
N GLU A 208 14.48 -9.43 -11.85
CA GLU A 208 15.50 -9.14 -10.85
C GLU A 208 16.45 -8.03 -11.31
N LEU A 209 16.89 -8.03 -12.56
CA LEU A 209 17.67 -6.92 -13.12
C LEU A 209 16.91 -5.60 -13.05
N SER A 210 15.63 -5.63 -13.44
CA SER A 210 14.76 -4.46 -13.34
C SER A 210 14.56 -4.00 -11.90
N ARG A 211 14.36 -4.92 -10.96
CA ARG A 211 14.24 -4.62 -9.52
C ARG A 211 15.52 -3.99 -8.97
N ASN A 212 16.67 -4.56 -9.30
CA ASN A 212 17.97 -4.04 -8.86
C ASN A 212 18.23 -2.64 -9.41
N TRP A 213 17.92 -2.40 -10.70
CA TRP A 213 17.99 -1.07 -11.30
C TRP A 213 17.11 -0.06 -10.57
N HIS A 214 15.84 -0.40 -10.35
CA HIS A 214 14.91 0.49 -9.65
C HIS A 214 15.28 0.70 -8.18
N TRP A 215 15.83 -0.31 -7.51
CA TRP A 215 16.36 -0.16 -6.16
C TRP A 215 17.50 0.84 -6.10
N MET A 216 18.48 0.73 -7.00
CA MET A 216 19.61 1.67 -7.10
C MET A 216 19.11 3.08 -7.40
N TRP A 217 18.24 3.22 -8.41
CA TRP A 217 17.66 4.51 -8.77
C TRP A 217 16.88 5.14 -7.62
N SER A 218 16.01 4.39 -6.98
CA SER A 218 15.17 4.87 -5.87
C SER A 218 16.03 5.24 -4.66
N THR A 219 17.09 4.45 -4.37
CA THR A 219 18.05 4.77 -3.31
C THR A 219 18.79 6.07 -3.61
N PHE A 220 19.30 6.23 -4.83
CA PHE A 220 19.95 7.47 -5.25
C PHE A 220 18.99 8.67 -5.16
N TYR A 221 17.80 8.55 -5.73
CA TYR A 221 16.82 9.63 -5.77
C TYR A 221 16.35 10.03 -4.38
N PHE A 222 16.06 9.05 -3.50
CA PHE A 222 15.67 9.29 -2.11
C PHE A 222 16.75 10.06 -1.35
N ASN A 223 18.00 9.61 -1.44
CA ASN A 223 19.11 10.27 -0.77
C ASN A 223 19.36 11.67 -1.32
N LYS A 224 19.29 11.85 -2.65
CA LYS A 224 19.40 13.17 -3.28
C LYS A 224 18.32 14.13 -2.77
N LYS A 225 17.06 13.66 -2.71
CA LYS A 225 15.91 14.45 -2.30
C LYS A 225 15.97 14.88 -0.83
N HIS A 226 16.40 13.97 0.04
CA HIS A 226 16.31 14.17 1.49
C HIS A 226 17.63 14.58 2.16
N TYR A 227 18.78 14.23 1.60
CA TYR A 227 20.10 14.41 2.21
C TYR A 227 21.12 15.09 1.30
N GLY A 228 20.74 15.39 0.04
CA GLY A 228 21.59 16.09 -0.92
C GLY A 228 22.41 15.16 -1.82
N TYR A 229 22.99 15.78 -2.86
CA TYR A 229 23.62 15.05 -3.97
C TYR A 229 24.82 14.18 -3.54
N PHE A 230 25.67 14.68 -2.64
CA PHE A 230 26.84 13.91 -2.19
C PHE A 230 26.44 12.64 -1.43
N ASN A 231 25.45 12.73 -0.55
CA ASN A 231 24.93 11.55 0.14
C ASN A 231 24.32 10.53 -0.83
N ALA A 232 23.69 11.00 -1.91
CA ALA A 232 23.15 10.12 -2.93
C ALA A 232 24.26 9.32 -3.65
N LEU A 233 25.39 9.94 -3.98
CA LEU A 233 26.50 9.25 -4.62
C LEU A 233 27.06 8.12 -3.73
N PHE A 234 27.26 8.39 -2.43
CA PHE A 234 27.77 7.40 -1.49
C PHE A 234 26.76 6.26 -1.18
N SER A 235 25.48 6.47 -1.42
CA SER A 235 24.46 5.46 -1.13
C SER A 235 24.36 4.36 -2.18
N VAL A 236 24.93 4.55 -3.37
CA VAL A 236 24.87 3.60 -4.50
C VAL A 236 26.28 3.17 -4.99
N SER A 237 27.35 3.62 -4.34
CA SER A 237 28.73 3.16 -4.52
C SER A 237 29.01 2.00 -3.57
#